data_f77d53051ebdfcdded94f6188b70b88c
#
_entry.id   f77d53051ebdfcdded94f6188b70b88c
#
_cell.length_a   1.000
_cell.length_b   1.000
_cell.length_c   1.000
_cell.angle_alpha   90.00
_cell.angle_beta   90.00
_cell.angle_gamma   90.00
#
_symmetry.space_group_name_H-M   'P 1'
#
loop_
_entity.id
_entity.type
_entity.pdbx_description
1 polymer ?
#
loop_
_entity_poly.entity_id
_entity_poly.type
_entity_poly.pdbx_seq_one_letter_code
_entity_poly.pdbx_strand_id
1 'polypeptide(L)'
;SKGPRMGTAMQNAAIASVQSAHVIPEQAAAAKFQYEVLKVANTAPGQNPAVTIRVVDPTNGNAPYDIKAANGPFQNSSASLAVEVAFSTQPDFTNTGSKSATATTGTPAQPIRIDFKANGVADPAFAGGFTATATVAIPADAKGSGEALIEGRPAVDISGDGTLERLAVPSVGKTFAITDATPVAYRQIVDIAKCNDCHQELTLHGDSRTGNVGLCATCHNPNATDINRRVAGSDCETVTGTL
;
A
#
# COMPACT_ATOMS: atom_id res chain seq x y z
N SER A 1 41.15 -10.49 32.79
CA SER A 1 40.02 -11.35 33.13
C SER A 1 38.85 -10.92 32.24
N LYS A 2 38.49 -11.73 31.24
CA LYS A 2 37.29 -11.51 30.42
C LYS A 2 36.11 -12.03 31.24
N GLY A 3 35.15 -11.14 31.55
CA GLY A 3 33.90 -11.52 32.19
C GLY A 3 33.08 -12.52 31.34
N PRO A 4 32.20 -13.30 31.95
CA PRO A 4 31.41 -14.29 31.25
C PRO A 4 30.50 -13.60 30.20
N ARG A 5 30.55 -14.10 28.96
CA ARG A 5 29.60 -13.68 27.92
C ARG A 5 28.23 -14.22 28.30
N MET A 6 27.23 -13.35 28.38
CA MET A 6 25.85 -13.81 28.48
C MET A 6 25.52 -14.65 27.26
N GLY A 7 24.92 -15.82 27.48
CA GLY A 7 24.54 -16.74 26.41
C GLY A 7 23.48 -16.12 25.50
N THR A 8 23.51 -16.48 24.23
CA THR A 8 22.60 -15.97 23.17
C THR A 8 21.12 -16.08 23.55
N ALA A 9 20.74 -17.10 24.32
CA ALA A 9 19.37 -17.27 24.80
C ALA A 9 18.92 -16.19 25.80
N MET A 10 19.83 -15.74 26.69
CA MET A 10 19.54 -14.64 27.61
C MET A 10 19.48 -13.27 26.90
N GLN A 11 20.31 -13.09 25.87
CA GLN A 11 20.26 -11.88 25.04
C GLN A 11 18.95 -11.81 24.27
N ASN A 12 18.51 -12.92 23.67
CA ASN A 12 17.25 -12.98 22.94
C ASN A 12 16.03 -12.78 23.86
N ALA A 13 16.06 -13.33 25.09
CA ALA A 13 15.01 -13.13 26.08
C ALA A 13 14.96 -11.67 26.58
N ALA A 14 16.12 -11.03 26.76
CA ALA A 14 16.18 -9.62 27.15
C ALA A 14 15.66 -8.71 26.02
N ILE A 15 16.02 -9.00 24.77
CA ILE A 15 15.51 -8.26 23.60
C ILE A 15 14.00 -8.46 23.47
N ALA A 16 13.51 -9.69 23.58
CA ALA A 16 12.07 -9.97 23.53
C ALA A 16 11.29 -9.28 24.66
N SER A 17 11.85 -9.21 25.87
CA SER A 17 11.22 -8.52 27.00
C SER A 17 11.19 -6.99 26.84
N VAL A 18 12.23 -6.41 26.21
CA VAL A 18 12.29 -4.98 25.88
C VAL A 18 11.30 -4.66 24.76
N GLN A 19 11.17 -5.52 23.75
CA GLN A 19 10.21 -5.33 22.67
C GLN A 19 8.76 -5.46 23.17
N SER A 20 8.46 -6.37 24.11
CA SER A 20 7.11 -6.49 24.67
C SER A 20 6.73 -5.34 25.62
N ALA A 21 7.71 -4.63 26.17
CA ALA A 21 7.47 -3.50 27.07
C ALA A 21 7.20 -2.17 26.34
N HIS A 22 7.33 -2.11 25.03
CA HIS A 22 7.22 -0.89 24.23
C HIS A 22 6.23 -0.99 23.07
N VAL A 23 5.15 -1.75 23.24
CA VAL A 23 4.00 -1.63 22.32
C VAL A 23 3.39 -0.26 22.56
N ILE A 24 3.65 0.67 21.66
CA ILE A 24 3.01 1.98 21.72
C ILE A 24 1.50 1.85 21.47
N PRO A 25 0.68 2.70 22.08
CA PRO A 25 -0.78 2.62 21.96
C PRO A 25 -1.28 2.53 20.52
N GLU A 26 -0.61 3.22 19.60
CA GLU A 26 -0.93 3.22 18.16
C GLU A 26 -0.73 1.84 17.52
N GLN A 27 0.31 1.09 17.89
CA GLN A 27 0.53 -0.27 17.39
C GLN A 27 -0.55 -1.24 17.89
N ALA A 28 -0.93 -1.13 19.17
CA ALA A 28 -2.00 -1.93 19.73
C ALA A 28 -3.36 -1.61 19.06
N ALA A 29 -3.59 -0.34 18.73
CA ALA A 29 -4.77 0.09 18.01
C ALA A 29 -4.72 -0.37 16.53
N ALA A 30 -3.58 -0.28 15.86
CA ALA A 30 -3.39 -0.74 14.49
C ALA A 30 -3.62 -2.26 14.34
N ALA A 31 -3.27 -3.05 15.34
CA ALA A 31 -3.49 -4.51 15.36
C ALA A 31 -4.97 -4.92 15.27
N LYS A 32 -5.89 -4.00 15.48
CA LYS A 32 -7.33 -4.22 15.28
C LYS A 32 -7.76 -4.10 13.81
N PHE A 33 -6.86 -3.77 12.91
CA PHE A 33 -7.18 -3.57 11.50
C PHE A 33 -6.32 -4.49 10.64
N GLN A 34 -6.97 -5.23 9.76
CA GLN A 34 -6.33 -6.03 8.73
C GLN A 34 -7.04 -5.79 7.40
N TYR A 35 -6.25 -5.51 6.37
CA TYR A 35 -6.75 -5.32 5.01
C TYR A 35 -6.81 -6.64 4.25
N GLU A 36 -7.79 -6.77 3.35
CA GLU A 36 -7.93 -7.89 2.43
C GLU A 36 -8.34 -7.39 1.04
N VAL A 37 -7.67 -7.85 -0.01
CA VAL A 37 -8.13 -7.71 -1.40
C VAL A 37 -8.83 -9.00 -1.81
N LEU A 38 -10.16 -8.97 -1.86
CA LEU A 38 -10.98 -10.15 -2.11
C LEU A 38 -11.04 -10.48 -3.60
N LYS A 39 -11.25 -9.47 -4.45
CA LYS A 39 -11.43 -9.64 -5.89
C LYS A 39 -10.85 -8.47 -6.67
N VAL A 40 -10.28 -8.77 -7.83
CA VAL A 40 -9.95 -7.80 -8.89
C VAL A 40 -10.64 -8.29 -10.16
N ALA A 41 -11.39 -7.43 -10.80
CA ALA A 41 -12.17 -7.74 -12.00
C ALA A 41 -12.01 -6.64 -13.06
N ASN A 42 -12.45 -6.91 -14.29
CA ASN A 42 -12.37 -5.99 -15.42
C ASN A 42 -10.91 -5.55 -15.67
N THR A 43 -10.02 -6.54 -15.75
CA THR A 43 -8.56 -6.32 -15.80
C THR A 43 -8.01 -6.38 -17.24
N ALA A 44 -8.84 -6.64 -18.23
CA ALA A 44 -8.39 -6.65 -19.63
C ALA A 44 -8.05 -5.22 -20.12
N PRO A 45 -7.18 -5.10 -21.14
CA PRO A 45 -6.87 -3.82 -21.74
C PRO A 45 -8.12 -3.04 -22.16
N GLY A 46 -8.18 -1.76 -21.87
CA GLY A 46 -9.31 -0.88 -22.14
C GLY A 46 -10.45 -0.96 -21.13
N GLN A 47 -10.40 -1.86 -20.14
CA GLN A 47 -11.43 -1.97 -19.11
C GLN A 47 -11.10 -1.13 -17.87
N ASN A 48 -12.11 -0.67 -17.18
CA ASN A 48 -11.99 0.02 -15.90
C ASN A 48 -11.93 -1.04 -14.77
N PRO A 49 -10.79 -1.21 -14.10
CA PRO A 49 -10.67 -2.24 -13.08
C PRO A 49 -11.61 -1.98 -11.91
N ALA A 50 -12.24 -3.05 -11.43
CA ALA A 50 -13.08 -3.06 -10.25
C ALA A 50 -12.41 -3.90 -9.17
N VAL A 51 -12.26 -3.35 -7.97
CA VAL A 51 -11.62 -4.04 -6.85
C VAL A 51 -12.62 -4.17 -5.72
N THR A 52 -12.64 -5.35 -5.10
CA THR A 52 -13.38 -5.60 -3.86
C THR A 52 -12.40 -5.79 -2.73
N ILE A 53 -12.53 -5.00 -1.69
CA ILE A 53 -11.73 -5.07 -0.46
C ILE A 53 -12.60 -5.35 0.75
N ARG A 54 -11.95 -5.76 1.83
CA ARG A 54 -12.54 -5.84 3.16
C ARG A 54 -11.51 -5.38 4.19
N VAL A 55 -11.99 -4.80 5.27
CA VAL A 55 -11.18 -4.52 6.46
C VAL A 55 -11.80 -5.29 7.62
N VAL A 56 -10.99 -6.03 8.36
CA VAL A 56 -11.46 -6.84 9.48
C VAL A 56 -10.70 -6.53 10.77
N ASP A 57 -11.34 -6.88 11.91
CA ASP A 57 -10.67 -6.86 13.21
C ASP A 57 -10.21 -8.28 13.57
N PRO A 58 -8.90 -8.60 13.43
CA PRO A 58 -8.38 -9.92 13.75
C PRO A 58 -8.42 -10.21 15.26
N THR A 59 -8.53 -9.19 16.11
CA THR A 59 -8.64 -9.36 17.56
C THR A 59 -10.06 -9.68 18.01
N ASN A 60 -11.04 -9.53 17.10
CA ASN A 60 -12.46 -9.78 17.33
C ASN A 60 -13.05 -10.75 16.31
N GLY A 61 -12.41 -11.91 16.14
CA GLY A 61 -12.91 -12.97 15.27
C GLY A 61 -13.02 -12.59 13.78
N ASN A 62 -12.21 -11.67 13.31
CA ASN A 62 -12.24 -11.10 11.97
C ASN A 62 -13.58 -10.39 11.65
N ALA A 63 -14.19 -9.75 12.62
CA ALA A 63 -15.38 -8.95 12.40
C ALA A 63 -15.11 -7.84 11.37
N PRO A 64 -15.93 -7.71 10.31
CA PRO A 64 -15.68 -6.73 9.27
C PRO A 64 -16.05 -5.32 9.75
N TYR A 65 -15.23 -4.35 9.33
CA TYR A 65 -15.56 -2.93 9.50
C TYR A 65 -16.48 -2.45 8.37
N ASP A 66 -17.48 -1.65 8.73
CA ASP A 66 -18.15 -0.80 7.75
C ASP A 66 -17.28 0.44 7.48
N ILE A 67 -16.57 0.42 6.33
CA ILE A 67 -15.68 1.53 5.93
C ILE A 67 -16.46 2.81 5.59
N LYS A 68 -17.77 2.75 5.50
CA LYS A 68 -18.68 3.88 5.23
C LYS A 68 -19.40 4.38 6.46
N ALA A 69 -19.19 3.75 7.61
CA ALA A 69 -19.81 4.18 8.86
C ALA A 69 -19.50 5.64 9.19
N ALA A 70 -20.50 6.46 9.35
CA ALA A 70 -20.33 7.84 9.76
C ALA A 70 -19.60 7.88 11.12
N ASN A 71 -18.58 8.73 11.25
CA ASN A 71 -17.69 8.80 12.41
C ASN A 71 -16.87 7.53 12.67
N GLY A 72 -16.85 6.59 11.72
CA GLY A 72 -15.99 5.41 11.77
C GLY A 72 -14.53 5.74 11.48
N PRO A 73 -13.63 4.76 11.66
CA PRO A 73 -12.19 4.94 11.54
C PRO A 73 -11.73 5.36 10.13
N PHE A 74 -12.58 5.21 9.12
CA PHE A 74 -12.26 5.56 7.72
C PHE A 74 -13.00 6.80 7.20
N GLN A 75 -14.03 7.31 7.89
CA GLN A 75 -14.86 8.45 7.39
C GLN A 75 -14.53 9.79 8.06
N ASN A 76 -13.38 9.92 8.70
CA ASN A 76 -12.90 11.19 9.25
C ASN A 76 -11.81 11.83 8.37
N SER A 77 -11.44 13.09 8.62
CA SER A 77 -10.49 13.87 7.80
C SER A 77 -9.06 13.35 7.87
N SER A 78 -8.68 12.66 8.94
CA SER A 78 -7.33 12.11 9.14
C SER A 78 -7.14 10.76 8.43
N ALA A 79 -8.23 10.03 8.15
CA ALA A 79 -8.20 8.71 7.55
C ALA A 79 -8.08 8.74 6.02
N SER A 80 -7.54 7.65 5.46
CA SER A 80 -7.54 7.35 4.03
C SER A 80 -7.74 5.86 3.79
N LEU A 81 -8.35 5.51 2.66
CA LEU A 81 -8.44 4.13 2.18
C LEU A 81 -8.60 4.14 0.66
N ALA A 82 -7.61 3.60 -0.02
CA ALA A 82 -7.60 3.52 -1.48
C ALA A 82 -6.91 2.23 -1.93
N VAL A 83 -7.02 1.94 -3.22
CA VAL A 83 -6.26 0.89 -3.89
C VAL A 83 -5.48 1.50 -5.04
N GLU A 84 -4.20 1.19 -5.08
CA GLU A 84 -3.32 1.47 -6.21
C GLU A 84 -3.30 0.25 -7.13
N VAL A 85 -3.74 0.42 -8.38
CA VAL A 85 -3.72 -0.63 -9.40
C VAL A 85 -2.53 -0.37 -10.33
N ALA A 86 -1.51 -1.19 -10.19
CA ALA A 86 -0.29 -1.14 -10.99
C ALA A 86 -0.25 -2.31 -11.97
N PHE A 87 0.43 -2.14 -13.09
CA PHE A 87 0.49 -3.13 -14.17
C PHE A 87 1.83 -3.15 -14.88
N SER A 88 2.05 -4.18 -15.73
CA SER A 88 3.33 -4.48 -16.36
C SER A 88 4.39 -4.87 -15.32
N THR A 89 4.18 -6.01 -14.65
CA THR A 89 5.01 -6.46 -13.52
C THR A 89 6.31 -7.14 -13.92
N GLN A 90 6.65 -7.22 -15.21
CA GLN A 90 7.84 -7.92 -15.68
C GLN A 90 8.75 -7.02 -16.50
N PRO A 91 9.96 -6.72 -15.99
CA PRO A 91 10.46 -7.09 -14.66
C PRO A 91 9.94 -6.20 -13.54
N ASP A 92 9.40 -5.02 -13.85
CA ASP A 92 8.96 -4.01 -12.89
C ASP A 92 7.62 -3.40 -13.29
N PHE A 93 6.92 -2.76 -12.34
CA PHE A 93 5.78 -1.92 -12.65
C PHE A 93 6.22 -0.78 -13.56
N THR A 94 5.61 -0.68 -14.69
CA THR A 94 5.86 0.41 -15.64
C THR A 94 4.70 1.37 -15.75
N ASN A 95 3.49 0.91 -15.50
CA ASN A 95 2.23 1.66 -15.61
C ASN A 95 2.12 2.44 -16.92
N THR A 96 2.70 1.93 -17.99
CA THR A 96 2.77 2.60 -19.28
C THR A 96 1.39 2.99 -19.78
N GLY A 97 1.19 4.25 -20.08
CA GLY A 97 -0.09 4.79 -20.53
C GLY A 97 -1.07 5.14 -19.41
N SER A 98 -0.78 4.83 -18.13
CA SER A 98 -1.62 5.26 -17.01
C SER A 98 -1.57 6.78 -16.87
N LYS A 99 -2.75 7.40 -16.87
CA LYS A 99 -2.93 8.80 -16.54
C LYS A 99 -3.60 8.88 -15.18
N SER A 100 -2.83 9.07 -14.11
CA SER A 100 -3.42 9.46 -12.84
C SER A 100 -3.91 10.92 -12.93
N ALA A 101 -4.86 11.30 -12.09
CA ALA A 101 -5.34 12.69 -12.02
C ALA A 101 -4.23 13.70 -11.69
N THR A 102 -3.09 13.24 -11.21
CA THR A 102 -1.90 14.03 -10.87
C THR A 102 -0.78 13.90 -11.91
N ALA A 103 -0.91 13.00 -12.91
CA ALA A 103 0.08 12.86 -13.96
C ALA A 103 0.01 14.05 -14.91
N THR A 104 1.11 14.74 -15.09
CA THR A 104 1.27 15.69 -16.19
C THR A 104 1.21 14.95 -17.51
N THR A 105 0.56 15.52 -18.54
CA THR A 105 0.47 14.93 -19.87
C THR A 105 1.85 14.45 -20.34
N GLY A 106 1.98 13.16 -20.61
CA GLY A 106 3.22 12.54 -21.09
C GLY A 106 4.06 11.80 -20.06
N THR A 107 3.65 11.74 -18.79
CA THR A 107 4.34 10.92 -17.78
C THR A 107 3.47 9.72 -17.37
N PRO A 108 3.69 8.56 -17.96
CA PRO A 108 2.79 7.41 -17.83
C PRO A 108 3.06 6.52 -16.62
N ALA A 109 3.71 7.00 -15.58
CA ALA A 109 4.31 6.13 -14.58
C ALA A 109 3.47 5.90 -13.31
N GLN A 110 2.34 6.57 -13.15
CA GLN A 110 1.53 6.45 -11.94
C GLN A 110 0.52 5.30 -12.04
N PRO A 111 0.23 4.60 -10.91
CA PRO A 111 -0.82 3.60 -10.86
C PRO A 111 -2.21 4.24 -10.99
N ILE A 112 -3.20 3.42 -11.30
CA ILE A 112 -4.61 3.83 -11.25
C ILE A 112 -5.05 3.80 -9.79
N ARG A 113 -5.44 4.94 -9.25
CA ARG A 113 -5.89 5.06 -7.87
C ARG A 113 -7.41 4.97 -7.77
N ILE A 114 -7.90 4.08 -6.91
CA ILE A 114 -9.32 3.91 -6.60
C ILE A 114 -9.57 4.33 -5.15
N ASP A 115 -10.28 5.42 -4.94
CA ASP A 115 -10.59 5.92 -3.60
C ASP A 115 -11.81 5.19 -3.03
N PHE A 116 -11.59 4.33 -2.04
CA PHE A 116 -12.64 3.57 -1.37
C PHE A 116 -13.40 4.38 -0.34
N LYS A 117 -12.77 5.37 0.26
CA LYS A 117 -13.43 6.27 1.20
C LYS A 117 -14.56 7.02 0.51
N ALA A 118 -14.32 7.50 -0.71
CA ALA A 118 -15.32 8.20 -1.51
C ALA A 118 -16.26 7.22 -2.23
N ASN A 119 -15.70 6.23 -2.94
CA ASN A 119 -16.40 5.48 -3.99
C ASN A 119 -16.73 4.02 -3.61
N GLY A 120 -16.29 3.54 -2.43
CA GLY A 120 -16.61 2.18 -1.99
C GLY A 120 -18.11 1.99 -1.78
N VAL A 121 -18.67 0.94 -2.37
CA VAL A 121 -20.05 0.51 -2.23
C VAL A 121 -20.07 -0.89 -1.64
N ALA A 122 -20.90 -1.13 -0.64
CA ALA A 122 -21.04 -2.45 -0.02
C ALA A 122 -21.39 -3.51 -1.10
N ASP A 123 -20.67 -4.61 -1.09
CA ASP A 123 -20.84 -5.71 -2.03
C ASP A 123 -21.51 -6.91 -1.33
N PRO A 124 -22.77 -7.19 -1.64
CA PRO A 124 -23.52 -8.26 -0.97
C PRO A 124 -22.96 -9.67 -1.25
N ALA A 125 -22.14 -9.83 -2.28
CA ALA A 125 -21.48 -11.10 -2.58
C ALA A 125 -20.31 -11.42 -1.60
N PHE A 126 -19.86 -10.42 -0.85
CA PHE A 126 -18.74 -10.57 0.09
C PHE A 126 -19.12 -9.93 1.44
N ALA A 127 -19.38 -10.74 2.44
CA ALA A 127 -19.75 -10.26 3.78
C ALA A 127 -18.73 -9.23 4.30
N GLY A 128 -19.18 -7.99 4.52
CA GLY A 128 -18.33 -6.86 4.90
C GLY A 128 -17.39 -6.37 3.80
N GLY A 129 -17.57 -6.83 2.56
CA GLY A 129 -16.80 -6.36 1.40
C GLY A 129 -17.36 -5.08 0.81
N PHE A 130 -16.46 -4.30 0.22
CA PHE A 130 -16.79 -3.08 -0.53
C PHE A 130 -16.12 -3.13 -1.89
N THR A 131 -16.86 -2.78 -2.93
CA THR A 131 -16.36 -2.73 -4.31
C THR A 131 -16.34 -1.28 -4.79
N ALA A 132 -15.26 -0.92 -5.48
CA ALA A 132 -15.17 0.32 -6.21
C ALA A 132 -14.53 0.08 -7.59
N THR A 133 -14.99 0.84 -8.58
CA THR A 133 -14.50 0.77 -9.96
C THR A 133 -13.68 2.02 -10.27
N ALA A 134 -12.55 1.83 -10.92
CA ALA A 134 -11.72 2.94 -11.38
C ALA A 134 -12.43 3.79 -12.42
N THR A 135 -12.18 5.09 -12.39
CA THR A 135 -12.65 6.02 -13.43
C THR A 135 -11.71 6.04 -14.66
N VAL A 136 -10.53 5.44 -14.53
CA VAL A 136 -9.53 5.32 -15.60
C VAL A 136 -9.39 3.87 -15.99
N ALA A 137 -9.39 3.60 -17.29
CA ALA A 137 -9.21 2.27 -17.82
C ALA A 137 -7.74 1.84 -17.82
N ILE A 138 -7.50 0.54 -17.71
CA ILE A 138 -6.20 -0.05 -18.07
C ILE A 138 -5.92 0.29 -19.53
N PRO A 139 -4.72 0.80 -19.89
CA PRO A 139 -4.42 1.17 -21.26
C PRO A 139 -4.65 0.02 -22.25
N ALA A 140 -5.08 0.37 -23.45
CA ALA A 140 -5.41 -0.63 -24.49
C ALA A 140 -4.19 -1.46 -24.95
N ASP A 141 -2.99 -0.94 -24.75
CA ASP A 141 -1.72 -1.58 -25.05
C ASP A 141 -1.04 -2.24 -23.84
N ALA A 142 -1.67 -2.20 -22.67
CA ALA A 142 -1.15 -2.86 -21.46
C ALA A 142 -1.07 -4.38 -21.66
N LYS A 143 -0.01 -4.98 -21.13
CA LYS A 143 0.29 -6.41 -21.24
C LYS A 143 0.74 -6.98 -19.91
N GLY A 144 0.83 -8.32 -19.86
CA GLY A 144 1.36 -9.03 -18.72
C GLY A 144 0.36 -9.15 -17.59
N SER A 145 0.80 -8.87 -16.40
CA SER A 145 0.03 -8.91 -15.14
C SER A 145 0.07 -7.56 -14.44
N GLY A 146 -0.75 -7.44 -13.42
CA GLY A 146 -0.77 -6.28 -12.54
C GLY A 146 -0.98 -6.69 -11.09
N GLU A 147 -0.99 -5.71 -10.21
CA GLU A 147 -1.27 -5.89 -8.80
C GLU A 147 -2.14 -4.75 -8.28
N ALA A 148 -3.14 -5.09 -7.48
CA ALA A 148 -3.98 -4.15 -6.76
C ALA A 148 -3.53 -4.15 -5.28
N LEU A 149 -3.02 -3.03 -4.79
CA LEU A 149 -2.45 -2.89 -3.46
C LEU A 149 -3.22 -1.85 -2.66
N ILE A 150 -3.59 -2.19 -1.43
CA ILE A 150 -4.30 -1.27 -0.53
C ILE A 150 -3.29 -0.29 0.06
N GLU A 151 -3.57 1.00 -0.10
CA GLU A 151 -3.02 2.05 0.75
C GLU A 151 -4.09 2.55 1.70
N GLY A 152 -3.76 2.68 2.98
CA GLY A 152 -4.76 3.12 3.92
C GLY A 152 -4.21 3.38 5.30
N ARG A 153 -4.91 4.24 6.01
CA ARG A 153 -4.69 4.55 7.42
C ARG A 153 -6.04 4.82 8.07
N PRO A 154 -6.54 3.94 8.94
CA PRO A 154 -7.61 4.32 9.82
C PRO A 154 -7.13 5.41 10.79
N ALA A 155 -8.05 6.21 11.28
CA ALA A 155 -7.73 7.18 12.32
C ALA A 155 -8.77 7.08 13.43
N VAL A 156 -8.29 6.98 14.66
CA VAL A 156 -9.11 6.78 15.87
C VAL A 156 -8.59 7.66 17.01
N ASP A 157 -9.47 8.03 17.91
CA ASP A 157 -9.09 8.67 19.16
C ASP A 157 -8.71 7.59 20.18
N ILE A 158 -7.39 7.38 20.38
CA ILE A 158 -6.87 6.35 21.27
C ILE A 158 -6.93 6.81 22.72
N SER A 159 -6.66 8.09 22.95
CA SER A 159 -6.54 8.68 24.29
C SER A 159 -7.88 9.15 24.86
N GLY A 160 -8.90 9.32 24.01
CA GLY A 160 -10.20 9.86 24.40
C GLY A 160 -10.20 11.38 24.58
N ASP A 161 -9.21 12.08 24.03
CA ASP A 161 -9.06 13.53 24.15
C ASP A 161 -9.63 14.32 22.96
N GLY A 162 -10.20 13.60 21.97
CA GLY A 162 -10.76 14.16 20.74
C GLY A 162 -9.74 14.31 19.62
N THR A 163 -8.47 13.97 19.83
CA THR A 163 -7.45 13.91 18.80
C THR A 163 -7.51 12.58 18.06
N LEU A 164 -7.44 12.60 16.74
CA LEU A 164 -7.45 11.39 15.93
C LEU A 164 -6.01 11.01 15.53
N GLU A 165 -5.53 9.92 16.08
CA GLU A 165 -4.26 9.31 15.72
C GLU A 165 -4.42 8.47 14.46
N ARG A 166 -3.48 8.64 13.52
CA ARG A 166 -3.38 7.83 12.31
C ARG A 166 -2.68 6.52 12.62
N LEU A 167 -3.24 5.42 12.14
CA LEU A 167 -2.71 4.10 12.41
C LEU A 167 -2.01 3.53 11.17
N ALA A 168 -0.78 3.10 11.34
CA ALA A 168 -0.01 2.37 10.35
C ALA A 168 -0.48 0.92 10.31
N VAL A 169 -1.24 0.55 9.29
CA VAL A 169 -1.75 -0.81 9.07
C VAL A 169 -1.04 -1.43 7.88
N PRO A 170 -0.49 -2.66 7.98
CA PRO A 170 0.22 -3.31 6.90
C PRO A 170 -0.59 -3.38 5.61
N SER A 171 0.01 -2.88 4.53
CA SER A 171 -0.59 -2.89 3.19
C SER A 171 -0.53 -4.29 2.59
N VAL A 172 -1.59 -4.70 1.92
CA VAL A 172 -1.68 -5.98 1.22
C VAL A 172 -2.03 -5.79 -0.24
N GLY A 173 -1.67 -6.76 -1.08
CA GLY A 173 -1.95 -6.72 -2.50
C GLY A 173 -2.51 -8.05 -3.04
N LYS A 174 -3.06 -7.98 -4.25
CA LYS A 174 -3.52 -9.13 -5.02
C LYS A 174 -3.10 -8.98 -6.46
N THR A 175 -2.34 -9.94 -6.95
CA THR A 175 -1.93 -10.03 -8.35
C THR A 175 -3.10 -10.44 -9.23
N PHE A 176 -3.16 -9.88 -10.43
CA PHE A 176 -4.15 -10.22 -11.45
C PHE A 176 -3.52 -10.30 -12.84
N ALA A 177 -4.11 -11.07 -13.75
CA ALA A 177 -3.69 -11.13 -15.16
C ALA A 177 -4.33 -9.98 -15.96
N ILE A 178 -3.58 -9.42 -16.90
CA ILE A 178 -4.07 -8.50 -17.95
C ILE A 178 -4.15 -9.27 -19.27
N THR A 179 -3.02 -9.80 -19.73
CA THR A 179 -2.91 -10.64 -20.95
C THR A 179 -2.23 -11.96 -20.66
N ASP A 180 -1.64 -12.15 -19.49
CA ASP A 180 -1.04 -13.42 -19.10
C ASP A 180 -2.11 -14.49 -18.87
N ALA A 181 -1.77 -15.75 -19.12
CA ALA A 181 -2.68 -16.87 -18.87
C ALA A 181 -2.93 -17.11 -17.37
N THR A 182 -1.94 -16.78 -16.54
CA THR A 182 -1.98 -16.81 -15.07
C THR A 182 -1.31 -15.56 -14.53
N PRO A 183 -1.80 -15.01 -13.41
CA PRO A 183 -1.18 -13.84 -12.80
C PRO A 183 0.28 -14.10 -12.42
N VAL A 184 1.15 -13.16 -12.76
CA VAL A 184 2.56 -13.18 -12.39
C VAL A 184 2.81 -12.08 -11.36
N ALA A 185 3.31 -12.48 -10.20
CA ALA A 185 3.59 -11.53 -9.12
C ALA A 185 4.75 -10.61 -9.46
N TYR A 186 4.72 -9.40 -8.91
CA TYR A 186 5.85 -8.50 -8.92
C TYR A 186 7.07 -9.15 -8.24
N ARG A 187 8.25 -8.97 -8.82
CA ARG A 187 9.48 -9.48 -8.21
C ARG A 187 9.80 -8.73 -6.92
N GLN A 188 10.14 -9.45 -5.88
CA GLN A 188 10.59 -8.83 -4.65
C GLN A 188 12.05 -8.37 -4.80
N ILE A 189 12.28 -7.05 -4.80
CA ILE A 189 13.60 -6.45 -4.96
C ILE A 189 14.24 -6.17 -3.60
N VAL A 190 13.43 -5.85 -2.62
CA VAL A 190 13.84 -5.47 -1.27
C VAL A 190 13.10 -6.34 -0.25
N ASP A 191 13.83 -6.85 0.71
CA ASP A 191 13.26 -7.55 1.85
C ASP A 191 12.89 -6.52 2.94
N ILE A 192 11.58 -6.31 3.14
CA ILE A 192 11.06 -5.35 4.11
C ILE A 192 11.50 -5.70 5.54
N ALA A 193 11.75 -6.97 5.84
CA ALA A 193 12.20 -7.38 7.17
C ALA A 193 13.51 -6.70 7.55
N LYS A 194 14.42 -6.48 6.58
CA LYS A 194 15.69 -5.76 6.82
C LYS A 194 15.49 -4.28 7.16
N CYS A 195 14.43 -3.66 6.67
CA CYS A 195 14.07 -2.30 7.06
C CYS A 195 13.45 -2.29 8.46
N ASN A 196 12.62 -3.29 8.74
CA ASN A 196 11.92 -3.43 10.02
C ASN A 196 12.85 -3.85 11.18
N ASP A 197 14.06 -4.36 10.90
CA ASP A 197 15.08 -4.57 11.93
C ASP A 197 15.42 -3.29 12.72
N CYS A 198 15.27 -2.12 12.08
CA CYS A 198 15.51 -0.80 12.70
C CYS A 198 14.22 -0.01 12.91
N HIS A 199 13.23 -0.16 12.02
CA HIS A 199 12.04 0.69 11.97
C HIS A 199 10.80 0.08 12.63
N GLN A 200 10.88 -1.05 13.32
CA GLN A 200 9.73 -1.82 13.82
C GLN A 200 8.72 -2.16 12.71
N GLU A 201 8.11 -1.15 12.11
CA GLU A 201 7.28 -1.23 10.91
C GLU A 201 7.58 -0.01 10.03
N LEU A 202 8.14 -0.23 8.83
CA LEU A 202 8.40 0.85 7.89
C LEU A 202 7.06 1.40 7.37
N THR A 203 6.77 2.65 7.72
CA THR A 203 5.59 3.38 7.24
C THR A 203 5.98 4.73 6.68
N LEU A 204 5.34 5.12 5.59
CA LEU A 204 5.60 6.38 4.89
C LEU A 204 4.28 7.02 4.42
N HIS A 205 4.38 8.22 3.83
CA HIS A 205 3.24 8.98 3.32
C HIS A 205 2.15 9.22 4.38
N GLY A 206 2.58 9.54 5.61
CA GLY A 206 1.68 9.83 6.72
C GLY A 206 0.85 8.59 7.11
N ASP A 207 1.54 7.46 7.28
CA ASP A 207 1.05 6.18 7.78
C ASP A 207 0.11 5.41 6.81
N SER A 208 -0.03 5.88 5.56
CA SER A 208 -0.91 5.20 4.59
C SER A 208 -0.23 4.09 3.78
N ARG A 209 1.11 4.01 3.80
CA ARG A 209 1.90 3.00 3.08
C ARG A 209 2.84 2.29 4.03
N THR A 210 2.38 1.14 4.51
CA THR A 210 3.01 0.44 5.61
C THR A 210 3.40 -0.98 5.19
N GLY A 211 4.65 -1.37 5.48
CA GLY A 211 5.13 -2.74 5.45
C GLY A 211 5.13 -3.45 4.09
N ASN A 212 4.94 -2.76 2.97
CA ASN A 212 4.83 -3.38 1.64
C ASN A 212 5.65 -2.63 0.58
N VAL A 213 6.79 -3.22 0.19
CA VAL A 213 7.67 -2.65 -0.84
C VAL A 213 7.01 -2.63 -2.22
N GLY A 214 6.15 -3.61 -2.54
CA GLY A 214 5.38 -3.62 -3.78
C GLY A 214 4.56 -2.35 -3.94
N LEU A 215 3.89 -1.91 -2.86
CA LEU A 215 3.14 -0.65 -2.86
C LEU A 215 4.03 0.57 -3.12
N CYS A 216 5.24 0.61 -2.57
CA CYS A 216 6.19 1.68 -2.87
C CYS A 216 6.58 1.68 -4.37
N ALA A 217 6.82 0.49 -4.93
CA ALA A 217 7.23 0.32 -6.31
C ALA A 217 6.13 0.67 -7.32
N THR A 218 4.86 0.71 -6.94
CA THR A 218 3.79 1.15 -7.85
C THR A 218 4.02 2.57 -8.37
N CYS A 219 4.54 3.45 -7.52
CA CYS A 219 4.83 4.85 -7.85
C CYS A 219 6.34 5.09 -8.09
N HIS A 220 7.20 4.44 -7.30
CA HIS A 220 8.66 4.53 -7.45
C HIS A 220 9.17 3.45 -8.41
N ASN A 221 8.86 3.59 -9.68
CA ASN A 221 9.21 2.65 -10.75
C ASN A 221 10.07 3.33 -11.82
N PRO A 222 10.68 2.57 -12.76
CA PRO A 222 11.61 3.12 -13.75
C PRO A 222 11.04 4.24 -14.63
N ASN A 223 9.72 4.30 -14.80
CA ASN A 223 9.08 5.35 -15.61
C ASN A 223 8.64 6.57 -14.77
N ALA A 224 8.68 6.45 -13.44
CA ALA A 224 8.36 7.55 -12.53
C ALA A 224 9.58 8.44 -12.33
N THR A 225 9.87 9.29 -13.31
CA THR A 225 10.96 10.25 -13.22
C THR A 225 10.47 11.56 -12.59
N ASP A 226 11.40 12.30 -12.00
CA ASP A 226 11.17 13.64 -11.45
C ASP A 226 11.23 14.75 -12.51
N ILE A 227 11.34 14.40 -13.79
CA ILE A 227 11.59 15.34 -14.90
C ILE A 227 10.62 16.54 -14.89
N ASN A 228 9.35 16.32 -14.55
CA ASN A 228 8.35 17.38 -14.49
C ASN A 228 8.38 18.19 -13.18
N ARG A 229 9.24 17.81 -12.24
CA ARG A 229 9.44 18.48 -10.95
C ARG A 229 10.79 19.19 -10.87
N ARG A 230 11.65 18.98 -11.86
CA ARG A 230 12.96 19.62 -11.93
C ARG A 230 12.82 21.11 -12.24
N VAL A 231 13.67 21.90 -11.63
CA VAL A 231 13.81 23.31 -12.00
C VAL A 231 14.35 23.38 -13.44
N ALA A 232 13.81 24.25 -14.26
CA ALA A 232 14.28 24.44 -15.63
C ALA A 232 15.80 24.66 -15.65
N GLY A 233 16.53 23.89 -16.46
CA GLY A 233 17.98 23.91 -16.55
C GLY A 233 18.74 23.07 -15.54
N SER A 234 18.05 22.26 -14.71
CA SER A 234 18.68 21.30 -13.79
C SER A 234 18.80 19.89 -14.37
N ASP A 235 18.93 19.75 -15.69
CA ASP A 235 19.05 18.46 -16.37
C ASP A 235 20.33 17.75 -15.99
N CYS A 236 20.19 16.63 -15.27
CA CYS A 236 21.33 15.71 -15.05
C CYS A 236 21.81 15.03 -16.34
N GLU A 237 21.07 15.18 -17.44
CA GLU A 237 21.44 14.59 -18.74
C GLU A 237 22.57 15.34 -19.45
N THR A 238 22.91 16.54 -19.00
CA THR A 238 24.02 17.31 -19.59
C THR A 238 25.37 17.06 -18.94
N VAL A 239 25.46 16.12 -17.99
CA VAL A 239 26.77 15.62 -17.54
C VAL A 239 27.23 14.52 -18.51
N THR A 240 27.41 14.85 -19.77
CA THR A 240 28.32 14.13 -20.68
C THR A 240 29.75 14.50 -20.32
N GLY A 241 30.13 14.21 -19.10
CA GLY A 241 31.51 14.11 -18.72
C GLY A 241 32.01 12.76 -19.25
N THR A 242 32.77 12.77 -20.33
CA THR A 242 33.69 11.67 -20.66
C THR A 242 34.49 11.36 -19.41
N LEU A 243 34.25 10.19 -18.83
CA LEU A 243 35.16 9.54 -17.87
C LEU A 243 36.35 9.00 -18.62
#